data_cc0461a1d341ea3da80ec20cde017ca8
#
_entry.id   cc0461a1d341ea3da80ec20cde017ca8
#
_cell.length_a   1.000
_cell.length_b   1.000
_cell.length_c   1.000
_cell.angle_alpha   90.00
_cell.angle_beta   90.00
_cell.angle_gamma   90.00
#
_symmetry.space_group_name_H-M   'P 1'
#
loop_
_entity.id
_entity.type
_entity.pdbx_description
1 polymer ?
#
loop_
_entity_poly.entity_id
_entity_poly.type
_entity_poly.pdbx_seq_one_letter_code
_entity_poly.pdbx_strand_id
1 'polypeptide(L)'
;IYEKLEPGGVFAIMEYLTLDSFTSSPPHKSFDANTAAWNNFYLNNGGDAKIGTYLPALLQKAGFTIESQKCVGGMSPVKHRWWNWWRDAFENFAPTFVKQGLMTSTDFDELKDHWKKQEATETGFIYSAIIVQIVARKSY
;
A
#
# COMPACT_ATOMS: atom_id res chain seq x y z
N ILE A 1 -3.90 21.37 -5.64
CA ILE A 1 -2.68 21.06 -6.44
C ILE A 1 -2.76 21.71 -7.80
N TYR A 2 -3.84 21.49 -8.58
CA TYR A 2 -3.99 22.03 -9.95
C TYR A 2 -3.73 23.55 -10.04
N GLU A 3 -4.35 24.32 -9.14
CA GLU A 3 -4.20 25.80 -9.10
C GLU A 3 -2.79 26.27 -8.75
N LYS A 4 -1.99 25.43 -8.10
CA LYS A 4 -0.61 25.75 -7.69
C LYS A 4 0.45 25.38 -8.71
N LEU A 5 0.07 24.65 -9.74
CA LEU A 5 0.97 24.30 -10.83
C LEU A 5 0.96 25.41 -11.90
N GLU A 6 2.13 25.69 -12.45
CA GLU A 6 2.24 26.53 -13.67
C GLU A 6 1.58 25.82 -14.87
N PRO A 7 1.13 26.57 -15.88
CA PRO A 7 0.70 25.99 -17.15
C PRO A 7 1.75 25.02 -17.71
N GLY A 8 1.33 23.84 -18.16
CA GLY A 8 2.23 22.77 -18.57
C GLY A 8 2.89 22.00 -17.44
N GLY A 9 2.66 22.37 -16.17
CA GLY A 9 3.21 21.70 -15.01
C GLY A 9 2.73 20.25 -14.88
N VAL A 10 3.61 19.40 -14.36
CA VAL A 10 3.37 17.95 -14.21
C VAL A 10 3.05 17.60 -12.77
N PHE A 11 2.04 16.75 -12.57
CA PHE A 11 1.71 16.10 -11.33
C PHE A 11 1.88 14.59 -11.47
N ALA A 12 2.82 14.03 -10.72
CA ALA A 12 3.03 12.59 -10.63
C ALA A 12 2.54 12.08 -9.27
N ILE A 13 1.76 11.03 -9.28
CA ILE A 13 1.17 10.43 -8.08
C ILE A 13 1.27 8.91 -8.11
N MET A 14 1.49 8.33 -6.94
CA MET A 14 1.41 6.89 -6.70
C MET A 14 0.47 6.65 -5.52
N GLU A 15 -0.56 5.85 -5.74
CA GLU A 15 -1.55 5.54 -4.73
C GLU A 15 -2.04 4.10 -4.82
N TYR A 16 -2.56 3.58 -3.71
CA TYR A 16 -3.13 2.24 -3.69
C TYR A 16 -4.37 2.15 -4.58
N LEU A 17 -4.34 1.18 -5.48
CA LEU A 17 -5.53 0.74 -6.20
C LEU A 17 -6.41 -0.12 -5.28
N THR A 18 -5.77 -1.01 -4.54
CA THR A 18 -6.39 -1.81 -3.49
C THR A 18 -5.32 -2.42 -2.58
N LEU A 19 -5.62 -2.51 -1.29
CA LEU A 19 -4.84 -3.29 -0.33
C LEU A 19 -5.27 -4.77 -0.30
N ASP A 20 -6.44 -5.11 -0.85
CA ASP A 20 -7.00 -6.46 -0.82
C ASP A 20 -6.15 -7.48 -1.62
N SER A 21 -5.28 -7.00 -2.52
CA SER A 21 -4.33 -7.85 -3.24
C SER A 21 -3.10 -8.24 -2.43
N PHE A 22 -2.93 -7.62 -1.25
CA PHE A 22 -1.78 -7.87 -0.40
C PHE A 22 -1.88 -9.25 0.23
N THR A 23 -0.91 -10.11 -0.01
CA THR A 23 -0.90 -11.47 0.55
C THR A 23 0.51 -11.99 0.79
N SER A 24 0.64 -12.95 1.69
CA SER A 24 1.89 -13.68 1.93
C SER A 24 1.82 -15.11 1.43
N SER A 25 2.95 -15.68 1.12
CA SER A 25 3.09 -17.11 0.85
C SER A 25 4.15 -17.72 1.80
N PRO A 26 3.81 -18.73 2.59
CA PRO A 26 2.45 -19.27 2.76
C PRO A 26 1.50 -18.26 3.38
N PRO A 27 0.17 -18.42 3.17
CA PRO A 27 -0.84 -17.58 3.81
C PRO A 27 -0.76 -17.67 5.34
N HIS A 28 -1.01 -16.54 6.00
CA HIS A 28 -1.02 -16.50 7.46
C HIS A 28 -2.04 -15.50 8.00
N LYS A 29 -2.85 -15.92 8.97
CA LYS A 29 -3.94 -15.11 9.52
C LYS A 29 -3.51 -13.76 10.10
N SER A 30 -2.32 -13.68 10.71
CA SER A 30 -1.81 -12.43 11.27
C SER A 30 -1.40 -11.44 10.19
N PHE A 31 -1.00 -11.91 9.01
CA PHE A 31 -0.78 -11.08 7.85
C PHE A 31 -2.10 -10.46 7.36
N ASP A 32 -3.15 -11.28 7.29
CA ASP A 32 -4.50 -10.82 6.89
C ASP A 32 -5.06 -9.83 7.92
N ALA A 33 -4.86 -10.09 9.22
CA ALA A 33 -5.24 -9.18 10.29
C ALA A 33 -4.54 -7.82 10.17
N ASN A 34 -3.25 -7.82 9.85
CA ASN A 34 -2.49 -6.59 9.64
C ASN A 34 -2.96 -5.83 8.39
N THR A 35 -3.27 -6.53 7.30
CA THR A 35 -3.83 -5.90 6.09
C THR A 35 -5.20 -5.27 6.36
N ALA A 36 -6.05 -5.96 7.12
CA ALA A 36 -7.34 -5.41 7.56
C ALA A 36 -7.15 -4.19 8.47
N ALA A 37 -6.17 -4.22 9.37
CA ALA A 37 -5.84 -3.08 10.23
C ALA A 37 -5.41 -1.85 9.41
N TRP A 38 -4.61 -2.03 8.36
CA TRP A 38 -4.26 -0.96 7.42
C TRP A 38 -5.49 -0.32 6.76
N ASN A 39 -6.39 -1.13 6.22
CA ASN A 39 -7.63 -0.64 5.61
C ASN A 39 -8.45 0.20 6.61
N ASN A 40 -8.67 -0.33 7.81
CA ASN A 40 -9.42 0.35 8.86
C ASN A 40 -8.70 1.62 9.34
N PHE A 41 -7.38 1.60 9.43
CA PHE A 41 -6.60 2.78 9.78
C PHE A 41 -6.81 3.92 8.77
N TYR A 42 -6.76 3.65 7.48
CA TYR A 42 -7.05 4.65 6.46
C TYR A 42 -8.47 5.21 6.61
N LEU A 43 -9.47 4.34 6.72
CA LEU A 43 -10.87 4.75 6.85
C LEU A 43 -11.10 5.60 8.10
N ASN A 44 -10.55 5.21 9.24
CA ASN A 44 -10.71 5.92 10.51
C ASN A 44 -10.03 7.31 10.51
N ASN A 45 -9.05 7.51 9.64
CA ASN A 45 -8.35 8.78 9.47
C ASN A 45 -8.84 9.61 8.26
N GLY A 46 -10.01 9.28 7.71
CA GLY A 46 -10.60 10.00 6.57
C GLY A 46 -9.91 9.74 5.24
N GLY A 47 -9.07 8.71 5.16
CA GLY A 47 -8.44 8.25 3.93
C GLY A 47 -9.27 7.20 3.20
N ASP A 48 -8.84 6.86 2.00
CA ASP A 48 -9.42 5.80 1.18
C ASP A 48 -8.30 4.93 0.59
N ALA A 49 -8.20 3.69 1.06
CA ALA A 49 -7.20 2.73 0.57
C ALA A 49 -7.48 2.25 -0.87
N LYS A 50 -8.59 2.69 -1.48
CA LYS A 50 -8.98 2.42 -2.88
C LYS A 50 -9.01 3.69 -3.74
N ILE A 51 -8.46 4.79 -3.24
CA ILE A 51 -8.46 6.08 -3.95
C ILE A 51 -7.90 5.97 -5.37
N GLY A 52 -6.92 5.10 -5.58
CA GLY A 52 -6.34 4.84 -6.90
C GLY A 52 -7.36 4.48 -7.98
N THR A 53 -8.49 3.85 -7.61
CA THR A 53 -9.57 3.52 -8.56
C THR A 53 -10.29 4.74 -9.11
N TYR A 54 -10.30 5.84 -8.36
CA TYR A 54 -11.01 7.08 -8.70
C TYR A 54 -10.07 8.18 -9.23
N LEU A 55 -8.76 8.05 -8.98
CA LEU A 55 -7.78 9.09 -9.31
C LEU A 55 -7.82 9.54 -10.77
N PRO A 56 -7.91 8.67 -11.79
CA PRO A 56 -7.98 9.12 -13.18
C PRO A 56 -9.15 10.08 -13.42
N ALA A 57 -10.34 9.72 -12.95
CA ALA A 57 -11.53 10.56 -13.10
C ALA A 57 -11.43 11.86 -12.29
N LEU A 58 -10.86 11.81 -11.08
CA LEU A 58 -10.66 12.99 -10.24
C LEU A 58 -9.66 13.96 -10.87
N LEU A 59 -8.59 13.47 -11.45
CA LEU A 59 -7.58 14.28 -12.14
C LEU A 59 -8.16 14.95 -13.38
N GLN A 60 -8.91 14.21 -14.20
CA GLN A 60 -9.59 14.78 -15.38
C GLN A 60 -10.62 15.83 -14.97
N LYS A 61 -11.43 15.57 -13.94
CA LYS A 61 -12.39 16.54 -13.40
C LYS A 61 -11.71 17.80 -12.88
N ALA A 62 -10.50 17.68 -12.34
CA ALA A 62 -9.70 18.81 -11.88
C ALA A 62 -9.00 19.60 -13.04
N GLY A 63 -9.14 19.14 -14.29
CA GLY A 63 -8.58 19.80 -15.47
C GLY A 63 -7.24 19.26 -15.95
N PHE A 64 -6.75 18.17 -15.37
CA PHE A 64 -5.52 17.53 -15.83
C PHE A 64 -5.74 16.69 -17.08
N THR A 65 -4.73 16.66 -17.94
CA THR A 65 -4.59 15.66 -19.00
C THR A 65 -3.69 14.52 -18.48
N ILE A 66 -4.17 13.29 -18.52
CA ILE A 66 -3.39 12.13 -18.12
C ILE A 66 -2.43 11.74 -19.25
N GLU A 67 -1.13 11.79 -18.98
CA GLU A 67 -0.09 11.42 -19.95
C GLU A 67 0.27 9.93 -19.88
N SER A 68 0.28 9.38 -18.68
CA SER A 68 0.50 7.95 -18.48
C SER A 68 -0.15 7.44 -17.20
N GLN A 69 -0.55 6.17 -17.24
CA GLN A 69 -0.99 5.43 -16.06
C GLN A 69 -0.54 3.98 -16.17
N LYS A 70 -0.08 3.43 -15.07
CA LYS A 70 0.38 2.02 -15.00
C LYS A 70 0.21 1.48 -13.59
N CYS A 71 0.04 0.16 -13.50
CA CYS A 71 0.12 -0.54 -12.22
C CYS A 71 1.57 -0.84 -11.86
N VAL A 72 1.86 -0.69 -10.57
CA VAL A 72 3.14 -1.05 -9.97
C VAL A 72 2.83 -1.99 -8.81
N GLY A 73 3.54 -3.09 -8.75
CA GLY A 73 3.36 -4.10 -7.73
C GLY A 73 3.99 -5.41 -8.19
N GLY A 74 3.98 -6.39 -7.33
CA GLY A 74 4.49 -7.69 -7.70
C GLY A 74 4.94 -8.54 -6.52
N MET A 75 5.51 -9.67 -6.84
CA MET A 75 6.03 -10.63 -5.90
C MET A 75 7.40 -10.20 -5.38
N SER A 76 7.57 -10.26 -4.06
CA SER A 76 8.80 -9.92 -3.36
C SER A 76 9.24 -11.13 -2.53
N PRO A 77 10.17 -11.95 -3.03
CA PRO A 77 10.75 -13.05 -2.26
C PRO A 77 11.46 -12.55 -1.01
N VAL A 78 11.62 -13.45 -0.04
CA VAL A 78 12.48 -13.22 1.14
C VAL A 78 13.84 -12.68 0.72
N LYS A 79 14.39 -11.76 1.50
CA LYS A 79 15.65 -11.02 1.23
C LYS A 79 15.61 -10.03 0.07
N HIS A 80 14.55 -9.97 -0.70
CA HIS A 80 14.40 -8.89 -1.68
C HIS A 80 14.16 -7.55 -0.96
N ARG A 81 14.66 -6.44 -1.53
CA ARG A 81 14.52 -5.10 -0.92
C ARG A 81 13.07 -4.74 -0.55
N TRP A 82 12.10 -5.13 -1.38
CA TRP A 82 10.68 -4.87 -1.13
C TRP A 82 10.10 -5.76 -0.04
N TRP A 83 10.62 -7.00 0.17
CA TRP A 83 10.28 -7.81 1.34
C TRP A 83 10.64 -7.06 2.62
N ASN A 84 11.89 -6.60 2.74
CA ASN A 84 12.36 -5.87 3.91
C ASN A 84 11.54 -4.59 4.13
N TRP A 85 11.28 -3.84 3.06
CA TRP A 85 10.50 -2.60 3.14
C TRP A 85 9.07 -2.85 3.67
N TRP A 86 8.38 -3.88 3.17
CA TRP A 86 7.04 -4.22 3.64
C TRP A 86 7.04 -4.75 5.06
N ARG A 87 7.97 -5.66 5.42
CA ARG A 87 8.12 -6.15 6.78
C ARG A 87 8.32 -4.98 7.74
N ASP A 88 9.28 -4.10 7.46
CA ASP A 88 9.59 -2.96 8.32
C ASP A 88 8.41 -1.99 8.41
N ALA A 89 7.68 -1.73 7.33
CA ALA A 89 6.46 -0.94 7.35
C ALA A 89 5.40 -1.56 8.27
N PHE A 90 5.16 -2.86 8.16
CA PHE A 90 4.19 -3.55 9.00
C PHE A 90 4.60 -3.54 10.48
N GLU A 91 5.85 -3.83 10.79
CA GLU A 91 6.35 -3.81 12.16
C GLU A 91 6.32 -2.41 12.79
N ASN A 92 6.57 -1.37 12.01
CA ASN A 92 6.51 0.02 12.48
C ASN A 92 5.09 0.50 12.77
N PHE A 93 4.10 0.06 11.99
CA PHE A 93 2.72 0.50 12.17
C PHE A 93 1.90 -0.38 13.12
N ALA A 94 2.23 -1.66 13.26
CA ALA A 94 1.47 -2.60 14.08
C ALA A 94 1.29 -2.14 15.55
N PRO A 95 2.26 -1.53 16.25
CA PRO A 95 2.04 -0.98 17.58
C PRO A 95 0.93 0.09 17.62
N THR A 96 0.83 0.91 16.59
CA THR A 96 -0.25 1.90 16.44
C THR A 96 -1.60 1.21 16.25
N PHE A 97 -1.64 0.16 15.43
CA PHE A 97 -2.86 -0.61 15.20
C PHE A 97 -3.34 -1.32 16.47
N VAL A 98 -2.42 -1.89 17.25
CA VAL A 98 -2.74 -2.49 18.55
C VAL A 98 -3.29 -1.44 19.51
N LYS A 99 -2.64 -0.29 19.61
CA LYS A 99 -3.10 0.82 20.47
C LYS A 99 -4.50 1.32 20.09
N GLN A 100 -4.83 1.30 18.81
CA GLN A 100 -6.14 1.73 18.30
C GLN A 100 -7.20 0.60 18.28
N GLY A 101 -6.86 -0.61 18.71
CA GLY A 101 -7.77 -1.76 18.70
C GLY A 101 -8.09 -2.31 17.31
N LEU A 102 -7.26 -1.99 16.31
CA LEU A 102 -7.41 -2.46 14.92
C LEU A 102 -6.77 -3.84 14.71
N MET A 103 -5.90 -4.25 15.63
CA MET A 103 -5.15 -5.50 15.62
C MET A 103 -4.88 -5.89 17.08
N THR A 104 -4.79 -7.18 17.38
CA THR A 104 -4.39 -7.63 18.73
C THR A 104 -2.87 -7.70 18.88
N SER A 105 -2.37 -7.63 20.12
CA SER A 105 -0.94 -7.86 20.39
C SER A 105 -0.51 -9.29 19.99
N THR A 106 -1.39 -10.26 20.14
CA THR A 106 -1.16 -11.65 19.73
C THR A 106 -0.97 -11.74 18.21
N ASP A 107 -1.83 -11.08 17.42
CA ASP A 107 -1.66 -11.05 15.96
C ASP A 107 -0.34 -10.41 15.57
N PHE A 108 0.10 -9.36 16.28
CA PHE A 108 1.39 -8.72 16.01
C PHE A 108 2.57 -9.64 16.33
N ASP A 109 2.54 -10.36 17.46
CA ASP A 109 3.60 -11.30 17.81
C ASP A 109 3.65 -12.50 16.84
N GLU A 110 2.50 -13.04 16.46
CA GLU A 110 2.40 -14.07 15.44
C GLU A 110 2.91 -13.60 14.06
N LEU A 111 2.68 -12.34 13.71
CA LEU A 111 3.19 -11.76 12.47
C LEU A 111 4.72 -11.70 12.47
N LYS A 112 5.34 -11.25 13.56
CA LYS A 112 6.81 -11.25 13.71
C LYS A 112 7.40 -12.65 13.62
N ASP A 113 6.75 -13.63 14.24
CA ASP A 113 7.20 -15.02 14.18
C ASP A 113 7.02 -15.61 12.78
N HIS A 114 5.96 -15.23 12.07
CA HIS A 114 5.77 -15.59 10.68
C HIS A 114 6.90 -15.06 9.79
N TRP A 115 7.29 -13.78 9.91
CA TRP A 115 8.42 -13.20 9.19
C TRP A 115 9.73 -13.95 9.46
N LYS A 116 10.07 -14.18 10.73
CA LYS A 116 11.28 -14.92 11.12
C LYS A 116 11.33 -16.32 10.51
N LYS A 117 10.19 -17.02 10.51
CA LYS A 117 10.06 -18.34 9.90
C LYS A 117 10.32 -18.32 8.40
N GLN A 118 9.73 -17.35 7.70
CA GLN A 118 9.93 -17.18 6.27
C GLN A 118 11.40 -16.90 5.94
N GLU A 119 12.02 -16.00 6.70
CA GLU A 119 13.43 -15.64 6.53
C GLU A 119 14.38 -16.82 6.79
N ALA A 120 14.05 -17.67 7.77
CA ALA A 120 14.86 -18.85 8.08
C ALA A 120 14.76 -19.93 7.00
N THR A 121 13.62 -20.07 6.34
CA THR A 121 13.40 -21.09 5.30
C THR A 121 13.68 -20.60 3.89
N GLU A 122 13.76 -19.30 3.68
CA GLU A 122 13.97 -18.62 2.39
C GLU A 122 12.96 -19.00 1.30
N THR A 123 11.79 -19.51 1.70
CA THR A 123 10.77 -20.02 0.78
C THR A 123 9.57 -19.10 0.61
N GLY A 124 9.49 -18.05 1.44
CA GLY A 124 8.35 -17.15 1.45
C GLY A 124 8.44 -16.03 0.41
N PHE A 125 7.28 -15.44 0.13
CA PHE A 125 7.18 -14.19 -0.60
C PHE A 125 5.97 -13.38 -0.14
N ILE A 126 6.02 -12.07 -0.40
CA ILE A 126 4.88 -11.18 -0.33
C ILE A 126 4.46 -10.83 -1.76
N TYR A 127 3.17 -10.88 -2.04
CA TYR A 127 2.60 -10.20 -3.19
C TYR A 127 2.09 -8.84 -2.73
N SER A 128 2.65 -7.77 -3.26
CA SER A 128 2.39 -6.42 -2.77
C SER A 128 0.98 -5.94 -3.10
N ALA A 129 0.51 -4.94 -2.35
CA ALA A 129 -0.63 -4.15 -2.77
C ALA A 129 -0.42 -3.62 -4.20
N ILE A 130 -1.49 -3.58 -4.99
CA ILE A 130 -1.44 -2.96 -6.32
C ILE A 130 -1.50 -1.44 -6.14
N ILE A 131 -0.50 -0.78 -6.71
CA ILE A 131 -0.37 0.68 -6.72
C ILE A 131 -0.60 1.17 -8.15
N VAL A 132 -1.36 2.23 -8.33
CA VAL A 132 -1.42 2.97 -9.58
C VAL A 132 -0.42 4.11 -9.56
N GLN A 133 0.37 4.22 -10.62
CA GLN A 133 1.20 5.38 -10.89
C GLN A 133 0.57 6.17 -12.03
N ILE A 134 0.32 7.46 -11.81
CA ILE A 134 -0.26 8.35 -12.80
C ILE A 134 0.65 9.56 -12.97
N VAL A 135 0.88 9.94 -14.22
CA VAL A 135 1.51 11.21 -14.60
C VAL A 135 0.45 12.02 -15.35
N ALA A 136 0.19 13.20 -14.85
CA ALA A 136 -0.82 14.08 -15.38
C ALA A 136 -0.25 15.50 -15.56
N ARG A 137 -0.71 16.22 -16.57
CA ARG A 137 -0.24 17.55 -16.92
C ARG A 137 -1.38 18.57 -16.83
N LYS A 138 -1.07 19.74 -16.29
CA LYS A 138 -1.92 20.92 -16.36
C LYS A 138 -1.89 21.48 -17.79
N SER A 139 -3.05 21.75 -18.38
CA SER A 139 -3.13 22.42 -19.68
C SER A 139 -2.43 23.78 -19.68
N TYR A 140 -1.97 24.20 -20.85
CA TYR A 140 -1.34 25.51 -21.04
C TYR A 140 -2.34 26.63 -20.93
#